data_a61f28ec5c91089c95348e5082d47b5f
#
_entry.id   a61f28ec5c91089c95348e5082d47b5f
#
_cell.length_a   1.000
_cell.length_b   1.000
_cell.length_c   1.000
_cell.angle_alpha   90.00
_cell.angle_beta   90.00
_cell.angle_gamma   90.00
#
_symmetry.space_group_name_H-M   'P 1'
#
loop_
_entity.id
_entity.type
_entity.pdbx_description
1 polymer ?
#
loop_
_entity_poly.entity_id
_entity_poly.type
_entity_poly.pdbx_seq_one_letter_code
_entity_poly.pdbx_strand_id
1 'polypeptide(L)'
;MNKVGYCSAALLLGVSLGTPVRALAADAATVEKGKQVFQTWCEACHGSGGDRPGTLGLEVKYGGKIPARLEDRKDLTPDFIKLYVRNGFAMMAPFRKTEISDAELGALTAYLTRTRK
;
A
#
# COMPACT_ATOMS: atom_id res chain seq x y z
N MET A 1 33.97 -63.71 -30.99
CA MET A 1 34.53 -62.70 -30.04
C MET A 1 33.84 -61.41 -30.37
N ASN A 2 32.69 -61.11 -29.75
CA ASN A 2 31.89 -59.91 -30.02
C ASN A 2 31.84 -59.08 -28.71
N LYS A 3 32.47 -57.93 -28.74
CA LYS A 3 32.41 -56.96 -27.65
C LYS A 3 31.16 -56.09 -27.83
N VAL A 4 30.21 -56.23 -26.92
CA VAL A 4 29.04 -55.39 -26.84
C VAL A 4 29.39 -54.15 -26.00
N GLY A 5 29.39 -52.97 -26.63
CA GLY A 5 29.57 -51.71 -25.97
C GLY A 5 28.28 -51.20 -25.32
N TYR A 6 28.31 -51.00 -24.02
CA TYR A 6 27.23 -50.37 -23.28
C TYR A 6 27.33 -48.86 -23.42
N CYS A 7 26.40 -48.23 -24.14
CA CYS A 7 26.18 -46.78 -24.11
C CYS A 7 25.40 -46.41 -22.84
N SER A 8 26.07 -45.84 -21.87
CA SER A 8 25.40 -45.24 -20.70
C SER A 8 24.79 -43.91 -21.08
N ALA A 9 23.48 -43.89 -21.21
CA ALA A 9 22.73 -42.63 -21.35
C ALA A 9 22.58 -41.97 -19.98
N ALA A 10 23.32 -40.88 -19.75
CA ALA A 10 23.16 -40.05 -18.56
C ALA A 10 21.90 -39.19 -18.71
N LEU A 11 20.85 -39.48 -17.93
CA LEU A 11 19.67 -38.63 -17.80
C LEU A 11 20.05 -37.41 -16.93
N LEU A 12 20.18 -36.24 -17.56
CA LEU A 12 20.27 -34.97 -16.86
C LEU A 12 18.86 -34.57 -16.41
N LEU A 13 18.57 -34.81 -15.12
CA LEU A 13 17.38 -34.24 -14.45
C LEU A 13 17.60 -32.74 -14.26
N GLY A 14 17.02 -31.94 -15.17
CA GLY A 14 16.95 -30.51 -15.02
C GLY A 14 16.01 -30.13 -13.86
N VAL A 15 16.58 -29.75 -12.70
CA VAL A 15 15.84 -29.14 -11.60
C VAL A 15 15.53 -27.68 -11.99
N SER A 16 14.32 -27.43 -12.46
CA SER A 16 13.83 -26.07 -12.65
C SER A 16 13.55 -25.47 -11.27
N LEU A 17 14.45 -24.60 -10.80
CA LEU A 17 14.24 -23.72 -9.66
C LEU A 17 13.19 -22.69 -10.03
N GLY A 18 11.92 -23.03 -9.85
CA GLY A 18 10.83 -22.08 -9.92
C GLY A 18 11.01 -21.01 -8.85
N THR A 19 11.36 -19.79 -9.26
CA THR A 19 11.37 -18.63 -8.37
C THR A 19 9.94 -18.42 -7.84
N PRO A 20 9.71 -18.40 -6.52
CA PRO A 20 8.39 -18.11 -6.00
C PRO A 20 8.02 -16.68 -6.43
N VAL A 21 6.94 -16.54 -7.20
CA VAL A 21 6.30 -15.25 -7.43
C VAL A 21 5.78 -14.79 -6.08
N ARG A 22 6.55 -13.95 -5.40
CA ARG A 22 6.08 -13.25 -4.20
C ARG A 22 4.93 -12.37 -4.63
N ALA A 23 3.71 -12.77 -4.31
CA ALA A 23 2.58 -11.87 -4.31
C ALA A 23 2.98 -10.64 -3.48
N LEU A 24 2.97 -9.47 -4.10
CA LEU A 24 3.41 -8.20 -3.52
C LEU A 24 2.38 -7.73 -2.46
N ALA A 25 2.41 -8.37 -1.30
CA ALA A 25 2.06 -7.65 -0.10
C ALA A 25 3.13 -6.56 0.05
N ALA A 26 2.73 -5.28 0.17
CA ALA A 26 3.68 -4.21 0.42
C ALA A 26 4.57 -4.63 1.59
N ASP A 27 5.88 -4.58 1.41
CA ASP A 27 6.81 -4.98 2.45
C ASP A 27 6.67 -4.07 3.68
N ALA A 28 7.13 -4.53 4.84
CA ALA A 28 7.01 -3.79 6.09
C ALA A 28 7.70 -2.41 6.03
N ALA A 29 8.78 -2.27 5.26
CA ALA A 29 9.50 -1.03 5.09
C ALA A 29 8.67 0.00 4.30
N THR A 30 7.98 -0.41 3.24
CA THR A 30 7.07 0.44 2.47
C THR A 30 5.89 0.90 3.33
N VAL A 31 5.31 0.02 4.13
CA VAL A 31 4.20 0.37 5.04
C VAL A 31 4.67 1.35 6.11
N GLU A 32 5.85 1.16 6.69
CA GLU A 32 6.41 2.08 7.68
C GLU A 32 6.72 3.46 7.08
N LYS A 33 7.28 3.51 5.86
CA LYS A 33 7.46 4.78 5.13
C LYS A 33 6.13 5.47 4.90
N GLY A 34 5.09 4.73 4.51
CA GLY A 34 3.74 5.28 4.33
C GLY A 34 3.14 5.83 5.62
N LYS A 35 3.40 5.20 6.76
CA LYS A 35 3.02 5.71 8.08
C LYS A 35 3.70 7.05 8.38
N GLN A 36 4.99 7.18 8.10
CA GLN A 36 5.72 8.45 8.28
C GLN A 36 5.13 9.56 7.41
N VAL A 37 4.79 9.27 6.14
CA VAL A 37 4.11 10.22 5.25
C VAL A 37 2.76 10.63 5.83
N PHE A 38 1.97 9.67 6.33
CA PHE A 38 0.68 9.96 6.98
C PHE A 38 0.85 10.88 8.19
N GLN A 39 1.78 10.57 9.08
CA GLN A 39 2.06 11.37 10.28
C GLN A 39 2.49 12.79 9.95
N THR A 40 3.30 12.97 8.91
CA THR A 40 3.81 14.28 8.51
C THR A 40 2.74 15.16 7.86
N TRP A 41 1.91 14.58 6.97
CA TRP A 41 1.07 15.36 6.07
C TRP A 41 -0.43 15.22 6.32
N CYS A 42 -0.87 14.15 6.93
CA CYS A 42 -2.29 13.79 7.00
C CYS A 42 -2.84 13.79 8.42
N GLU A 43 -2.05 13.36 9.40
CA GLU A 43 -2.51 13.10 10.76
C GLU A 43 -3.06 14.34 11.46
N ALA A 44 -2.51 15.53 11.17
CA ALA A 44 -2.99 16.79 11.73
C ALA A 44 -4.48 17.03 11.46
N CYS A 45 -4.99 16.55 10.30
CA CYS A 45 -6.40 16.69 9.93
C CYS A 45 -7.18 15.37 10.02
N HIS A 46 -6.55 14.22 9.78
CA HIS A 46 -7.21 12.92 9.62
C HIS A 46 -6.86 11.88 10.70
N GLY A 47 -6.13 12.29 11.72
CA GLY A 47 -5.76 11.44 12.84
C GLY A 47 -6.87 11.24 13.86
N SER A 48 -6.50 10.66 15.01
CA SER A 48 -7.37 10.51 16.18
C SER A 48 -7.40 11.79 17.01
N GLY A 49 -8.52 12.03 17.68
CA GLY A 49 -8.75 13.20 18.55
C GLY A 49 -9.89 14.08 18.06
N GLY A 50 -10.57 14.74 18.99
CA GLY A 50 -11.78 15.52 18.73
C GLY A 50 -11.53 16.88 18.04
N ASP A 51 -10.28 17.25 17.77
CA ASP A 51 -9.85 18.51 17.20
C ASP A 51 -9.31 18.37 15.75
N ARG A 52 -9.54 17.22 15.12
CA ARG A 52 -9.06 16.91 13.76
C ARG A 52 -10.09 17.30 12.71
N PRO A 53 -9.92 18.43 12.01
CA PRO A 53 -10.97 18.98 11.15
C PRO A 53 -11.38 18.06 10.00
N GLY A 54 -10.45 17.30 9.42
CA GLY A 54 -10.74 16.34 8.38
C GLY A 54 -11.55 15.14 8.90
N THR A 55 -11.19 14.63 10.09
CA THR A 55 -11.94 13.55 10.74
C THR A 55 -13.35 14.00 11.10
N LEU A 56 -13.50 15.18 11.71
CA LEU A 56 -14.82 15.75 12.03
C LEU A 56 -15.68 15.94 10.79
N GLY A 57 -15.11 16.48 9.70
CA GLY A 57 -15.84 16.63 8.44
C GLY A 57 -16.32 15.30 7.85
N LEU A 58 -15.52 14.24 7.98
CA LEU A 58 -15.91 12.90 7.56
C LEU A 58 -16.95 12.26 8.49
N GLU A 59 -16.91 12.52 9.79
CA GLU A 59 -17.96 12.10 10.73
C GLU A 59 -19.32 12.68 10.36
N VAL A 60 -19.36 13.99 10.10
CA VAL A 60 -20.59 14.66 9.64
C VAL A 60 -21.06 14.09 8.30
N LYS A 61 -20.14 13.91 7.35
CA LYS A 61 -20.46 13.40 6.01
C LYS A 61 -21.04 11.98 6.04
N TYR A 62 -20.47 11.10 6.83
CA TYR A 62 -20.85 9.68 6.83
C TYR A 62 -21.83 9.28 7.92
N GLY A 63 -22.05 10.12 8.93
CA GLY A 63 -23.01 9.86 9.99
C GLY A 63 -22.78 8.52 10.72
N GLY A 64 -21.51 8.13 10.91
CA GLY A 64 -21.12 6.88 11.56
C GLY A 64 -21.21 5.62 10.68
N LYS A 65 -21.69 5.71 9.43
CA LYS A 65 -21.80 4.56 8.52
C LYS A 65 -20.44 4.05 8.03
N ILE A 66 -19.47 4.93 7.95
CA ILE A 66 -18.09 4.63 7.57
C ILE A 66 -17.18 5.29 8.61
N PRO A 67 -16.13 4.63 9.09
CA PRO A 67 -15.18 5.24 10.01
C PRO A 67 -14.62 6.55 9.47
N ALA A 68 -14.62 7.60 10.29
CA ALA A 68 -14.12 8.92 9.89
C ALA A 68 -12.59 8.99 9.87
N ARG A 69 -11.91 8.29 10.80
CA ARG A 69 -10.46 8.16 10.79
C ARG A 69 -10.00 7.38 9.57
N LEU A 70 -9.07 7.95 8.79
CA LEU A 70 -8.58 7.26 7.59
C LEU A 70 -7.93 5.91 7.91
N GLU A 71 -7.26 5.80 9.05
CA GLU A 71 -6.62 4.57 9.47
C GLU A 71 -7.60 3.44 9.81
N ASP A 72 -8.84 3.72 10.15
CA ASP A 72 -9.86 2.72 10.49
C ASP A 72 -10.72 2.31 9.29
N ARG A 73 -10.57 2.99 8.16
CA ARG A 73 -11.32 2.73 6.93
C ARG A 73 -10.83 1.46 6.23
N LYS A 74 -11.78 0.68 5.72
CA LYS A 74 -11.53 -0.56 4.96
C LYS A 74 -11.94 -0.44 3.49
N ASP A 75 -12.55 0.67 3.12
CA ASP A 75 -13.08 0.96 1.80
C ASP A 75 -12.12 1.80 0.93
N LEU A 76 -10.97 2.22 1.50
CA LEU A 76 -9.98 3.00 0.76
C LEU A 76 -9.27 2.13 -0.28
N THR A 77 -9.17 2.65 -1.50
CA THR A 77 -8.36 2.08 -2.56
C THR A 77 -7.17 2.98 -2.88
N PRO A 78 -6.06 2.43 -3.44
CA PRO A 78 -4.92 3.24 -3.83
C PRO A 78 -5.29 4.38 -4.77
N ASP A 79 -6.16 4.15 -5.74
CA ASP A 79 -6.56 5.17 -6.72
C ASP A 79 -7.43 6.27 -6.10
N PHE A 80 -8.32 5.89 -5.17
CA PHE A 80 -9.10 6.85 -4.40
C PHE A 80 -8.18 7.79 -3.58
N ILE A 81 -7.20 7.23 -2.87
CA ILE A 81 -6.24 8.02 -2.08
C ILE A 81 -5.44 8.95 -2.99
N LYS A 82 -4.88 8.45 -4.10
CA LYS A 82 -4.12 9.25 -5.06
C LYS A 82 -4.93 10.40 -5.65
N LEU A 83 -6.20 10.13 -6.00
CA LEU A 83 -7.11 11.14 -6.53
C LEU A 83 -7.25 12.32 -5.57
N TYR A 84 -7.58 12.07 -4.32
CA TYR A 84 -7.80 13.13 -3.33
C TYR A 84 -6.50 13.83 -2.92
N VAL A 85 -5.40 13.10 -2.79
CA VAL A 85 -4.10 13.72 -2.47
C VAL A 85 -3.63 14.65 -3.59
N ARG A 86 -3.83 14.28 -4.85
CA ARG A 86 -3.36 15.11 -5.99
C ARG A 86 -4.30 16.25 -6.36
N ASN A 87 -5.59 16.10 -6.17
CA ASN A 87 -6.56 17.11 -6.59
C ASN A 87 -7.12 17.93 -5.43
N GLY A 88 -6.99 17.45 -4.19
CA GLY A 88 -7.68 18.03 -3.05
C GLY A 88 -9.20 17.83 -3.11
N PHE A 89 -9.89 18.28 -2.08
CA PHE A 89 -11.36 18.33 -2.06
C PHE A 89 -11.84 19.24 -0.93
N ALA A 90 -12.70 20.18 -1.21
CA ALA A 90 -13.22 21.16 -0.26
C ALA A 90 -12.07 21.87 0.49
N MET A 91 -11.93 21.67 1.80
CA MET A 91 -10.84 22.27 2.60
C MET A 91 -9.53 21.49 2.53
N MET A 92 -9.49 20.30 1.94
CA MET A 92 -8.26 19.54 1.73
C MET A 92 -7.52 20.09 0.51
N ALA A 93 -6.35 20.71 0.74
CA ALA A 93 -5.51 21.21 -0.33
C ALA A 93 -4.89 20.05 -1.16
N PRO A 94 -4.63 20.25 -2.46
CA PRO A 94 -3.89 19.29 -3.26
C PRO A 94 -2.40 19.30 -2.87
N PHE A 95 -1.77 18.14 -2.82
CA PHE A 95 -0.33 17.99 -2.60
C PHE A 95 0.42 17.81 -3.91
N ARG A 96 1.42 18.64 -4.13
CA ARG A 96 2.31 18.56 -5.29
C ARG A 96 3.35 17.45 -5.11
N LYS A 97 3.97 17.02 -6.21
CA LYS A 97 5.03 16.00 -6.18
C LYS A 97 6.29 16.44 -5.41
N THR A 98 6.46 17.74 -5.21
CA THR A 98 7.53 18.32 -4.39
C THR A 98 7.25 18.24 -2.89
N GLU A 99 6.01 18.03 -2.48
CA GLU A 99 5.58 17.86 -1.08
C GLU A 99 5.45 16.37 -0.74
N ILE A 100 4.74 15.62 -1.57
CA ILE A 100 4.61 14.17 -1.48
C ILE A 100 4.98 13.60 -2.84
N SER A 101 6.14 13.00 -2.99
CA SER A 101 6.59 12.35 -4.23
C SER A 101 5.65 11.20 -4.63
N ASP A 102 5.73 10.73 -5.88
CA ASP A 102 4.91 9.59 -6.32
C ASP A 102 5.29 8.30 -5.58
N ALA A 103 6.55 8.14 -5.17
CA ALA A 103 7.00 7.02 -4.35
C ALA A 103 6.42 7.08 -2.93
N GLU A 104 6.42 8.26 -2.30
CA GLU A 104 5.81 8.48 -0.98
C GLU A 104 4.29 8.31 -1.01
N LEU A 105 3.63 8.77 -2.09
CA LEU A 105 2.21 8.53 -2.27
C LEU A 105 1.90 7.04 -2.44
N GLY A 106 2.75 6.30 -3.15
CA GLY A 106 2.68 4.84 -3.23
C GLY A 106 2.78 4.18 -1.85
N ALA A 107 3.75 4.61 -1.04
CA ALA A 107 3.92 4.12 0.34
C ALA A 107 2.71 4.48 1.23
N LEU A 108 2.19 5.70 1.13
CA LEU A 108 0.98 6.14 1.84
C LEU A 108 -0.23 5.26 1.48
N THR A 109 -0.42 4.94 0.19
CA THR A 109 -1.51 4.04 -0.21
C THR A 109 -1.34 2.66 0.39
N ALA A 110 -0.12 2.10 0.38
CA ALA A 110 0.18 0.81 1.00
C ALA A 110 -0.13 0.82 2.51
N TYR A 111 0.21 1.91 3.20
CA TYR A 111 -0.09 2.07 4.63
C TYR A 111 -1.58 2.11 4.91
N LEU A 112 -2.35 2.94 4.19
CA LEU A 112 -3.78 3.13 4.45
C LEU A 112 -4.65 1.94 3.99
N THR A 113 -4.20 1.17 3.01
CA THR A 113 -4.94 0.00 2.49
C THR A 113 -4.45 -1.34 3.05
N ARG A 114 -3.46 -1.34 3.96
CA ARG A 114 -2.95 -2.58 4.56
C ARG A 114 -4.05 -3.33 5.30
N THR A 115 -4.03 -4.66 5.20
CA THR A 115 -4.89 -5.51 6.01
C THR A 115 -4.48 -5.40 7.47
N ARG A 116 -5.39 -4.93 8.30
CA ARG A 116 -5.23 -4.94 9.78
C ARG A 116 -5.87 -6.22 10.32
N LYS A 117 -5.07 -6.97 11.07
CA LYS A 117 -5.54 -8.14 11.81
C LYS A 117 -6.27 -7.67 13.08
#